data_e61af24fa41787bcc2a2ad6bac7f2ad6
#
_entry.id   e61af24fa41787bcc2a2ad6bac7f2ad6
#
_cell.length_a   1.000
_cell.length_b   1.000
_cell.length_c   1.000
_cell.angle_alpha   90.00
_cell.angle_beta   90.00
_cell.angle_gamma   90.00
#
_symmetry.space_group_name_H-M   'P 1'
#
loop_
_entity.id
_entity.type
_entity.pdbx_description
1 polymer ?
#
loop_
_entity_poly.entity_id
_entity_poly.type
_entity_poly.pdbx_seq_one_letter_code
_entity_poly.pdbx_strand_id
1 'polypeptide(L)'
;MIEREDIEMNENYEGATFEVIEHYFQIGKYAQTIELIHEVIADHLENSRLWFILGYSYYLMGDYNRAELQLKEALHLGYSEEIIFYFLGFIYMKKERWKEAEEAFLEALRANPDDAENHAAYAVLMKKMGHRKKAKQLITKAREMAPENSFVLRNYFILEEINSPKKQRVLGLEQYMNSSDSELSKLLHLGIHAAFHNKEKEAQEYFRQAFLLNPEDKELYELLEEFELSGHPLLIPNHLVEVVGGTAGIWLIGVVIYFSLIGLDFNTAAVLFIKCYIALALYTWISIPLVKGLKKLRGYKYG
;
A
#
# COMPACT_ATOMS: atom_id res chain seq x y z
N MET A 1 -54.77 14.79 -7.03
CA MET A 1 -54.36 13.55 -7.76
C MET A 1 -52.99 13.73 -8.37
N ILE A 2 -52.68 14.87 -8.97
CA ILE A 2 -51.36 15.17 -9.58
C ILE A 2 -50.21 15.16 -8.55
N GLU A 3 -50.40 15.73 -7.35
CA GLU A 3 -49.34 15.76 -6.31
C GLU A 3 -48.94 14.38 -5.77
N ARG A 4 -49.82 13.37 -5.78
CA ARG A 4 -49.46 12.01 -5.32
C ARG A 4 -48.68 11.22 -6.37
N GLU A 5 -49.00 11.38 -7.64
CA GLU A 5 -48.28 10.70 -8.74
C GLU A 5 -46.86 11.30 -8.91
N ASP A 6 -46.71 12.61 -8.71
CA ASP A 6 -45.41 13.28 -8.74
C ASP A 6 -44.50 12.86 -7.56
N ILE A 7 -45.08 12.65 -6.36
CA ILE A 7 -44.37 12.15 -5.18
C ILE A 7 -43.95 10.70 -5.37
N GLU A 8 -44.84 9.80 -5.85
CA GLU A 8 -44.53 8.40 -6.10
C GLU A 8 -43.50 8.23 -7.24
N MET A 9 -43.56 9.07 -8.30
CA MET A 9 -42.54 9.05 -9.34
C MET A 9 -41.20 9.56 -8.84
N ASN A 10 -41.16 10.57 -7.97
CA ASN A 10 -39.94 11.11 -7.41
C ASN A 10 -39.27 10.12 -6.44
N GLU A 11 -40.05 9.47 -5.56
CA GLU A 11 -39.54 8.44 -4.67
C GLU A 11 -39.00 7.22 -5.42
N ASN A 12 -39.64 6.79 -6.52
CA ASN A 12 -39.14 5.70 -7.37
C ASN A 12 -37.87 6.09 -8.12
N TYR A 13 -37.76 7.35 -8.57
CA TYR A 13 -36.57 7.85 -9.26
C TYR A 13 -35.38 7.98 -8.31
N GLU A 14 -35.61 8.50 -7.11
CA GLU A 14 -34.60 8.58 -6.04
C GLU A 14 -34.11 7.20 -5.61
N GLY A 15 -35.04 6.24 -5.40
CA GLY A 15 -34.69 4.86 -5.08
C GLY A 15 -33.80 4.22 -6.15
N ALA A 16 -34.11 4.39 -7.42
CA ALA A 16 -33.31 3.91 -8.53
C ALA A 16 -31.90 4.56 -8.58
N THR A 17 -31.80 5.85 -8.23
CA THR A 17 -30.51 6.56 -8.20
C THR A 17 -29.60 6.06 -7.07
N PHE A 18 -30.14 5.82 -5.87
CA PHE A 18 -29.35 5.24 -4.77
C PHE A 18 -28.91 3.80 -5.05
N GLU A 19 -29.75 2.97 -5.65
CA GLU A 19 -29.38 1.62 -6.07
C GLU A 19 -28.22 1.64 -7.09
N VAL A 20 -28.22 2.58 -8.03
CA VAL A 20 -27.15 2.77 -8.99
C VAL A 20 -25.84 3.18 -8.28
N ILE A 21 -25.90 4.15 -7.36
CA ILE A 21 -24.74 4.58 -6.57
C ILE A 21 -24.14 3.39 -5.81
N GLU A 22 -24.98 2.62 -5.10
CA GLU A 22 -24.52 1.46 -4.36
C GLU A 22 -23.95 0.37 -5.28
N HIS A 23 -24.56 0.14 -6.42
CA HIS A 23 -24.03 -0.80 -7.42
C HIS A 23 -22.65 -0.39 -7.90
N TYR A 24 -22.44 0.85 -8.33
CA TYR A 24 -21.10 1.33 -8.75
C TYR A 24 -20.08 1.25 -7.63
N PHE A 25 -20.49 1.55 -6.41
CA PHE A 25 -19.65 1.41 -5.23
C PHE A 25 -19.24 -0.04 -4.98
N GLN A 26 -20.18 -1.00 -5.06
CA GLN A 26 -19.94 -2.43 -4.84
C GLN A 26 -19.02 -3.04 -5.89
N ILE A 27 -19.12 -2.60 -7.15
CA ILE A 27 -18.23 -3.08 -8.22
C ILE A 27 -16.91 -2.32 -8.31
N GLY A 28 -16.59 -1.45 -7.33
CA GLY A 28 -15.32 -0.72 -7.24
C GLY A 28 -15.15 0.44 -8.20
N LYS A 29 -16.23 0.94 -8.81
CA LYS A 29 -16.22 2.09 -9.72
C LYS A 29 -16.28 3.42 -8.94
N TYR A 30 -15.28 3.63 -8.05
CA TYR A 30 -15.30 4.75 -7.08
C TYR A 30 -15.34 6.14 -7.71
N ALA A 31 -14.68 6.35 -8.86
CA ALA A 31 -14.74 7.64 -9.55
C ALA A 31 -16.18 7.95 -10.01
N GLN A 32 -16.86 6.98 -10.63
CA GLN A 32 -18.25 7.13 -11.06
C GLN A 32 -19.20 7.27 -9.85
N THR A 33 -18.94 6.52 -8.77
CA THR A 33 -19.69 6.65 -7.51
C THR A 33 -19.63 8.08 -6.97
N ILE A 34 -18.45 8.70 -6.96
CA ILE A 34 -18.24 10.08 -6.53
C ILE A 34 -19.01 11.06 -7.41
N GLU A 35 -18.95 10.90 -8.72
CA GLU A 35 -19.68 11.74 -9.69
C GLU A 35 -21.19 11.67 -9.42
N LEU A 36 -21.76 10.47 -9.36
CA LEU A 36 -23.18 10.26 -9.09
C LEU A 36 -23.63 10.85 -7.75
N ILE A 37 -22.82 10.68 -6.70
CA ILE A 37 -23.16 11.28 -5.39
C ILE A 37 -23.16 12.80 -5.47
N HIS A 38 -22.21 13.42 -6.17
CA HIS A 38 -22.20 14.87 -6.32
C HIS A 38 -23.40 15.44 -7.07
N GLU A 39 -24.05 14.66 -7.93
CA GLU A 39 -25.28 15.06 -8.62
C GLU A 39 -26.49 15.14 -7.67
N VAL A 40 -26.53 14.29 -6.64
CA VAL A 40 -27.71 14.14 -5.77
C VAL A 40 -27.53 14.65 -4.34
N ILE A 41 -26.30 14.83 -3.89
CA ILE A 41 -26.02 15.10 -2.46
C ILE A 41 -26.64 16.42 -1.97
N ALA A 42 -26.81 17.40 -2.87
CA ALA A 42 -27.41 18.70 -2.52
C ALA A 42 -28.87 18.59 -2.02
N ASP A 43 -29.59 17.59 -2.53
CA ASP A 43 -30.97 17.32 -2.15
C ASP A 43 -31.07 16.33 -0.98
N HIS A 44 -29.95 15.72 -0.58
CA HIS A 44 -29.89 14.65 0.43
C HIS A 44 -28.80 14.91 1.49
N LEU A 45 -28.64 16.17 1.91
CA LEU A 45 -27.60 16.59 2.86
C LEU A 45 -27.63 15.85 4.20
N GLU A 46 -28.79 15.37 4.65
CA GLU A 46 -28.94 14.63 5.90
C GLU A 46 -28.68 13.12 5.78
N ASN A 47 -28.42 12.62 4.57
CA ASN A 47 -28.18 11.20 4.36
C ASN A 47 -26.75 10.78 4.74
N SER A 48 -26.57 10.36 5.99
CA SER A 48 -25.27 9.95 6.53
C SER A 48 -24.60 8.82 5.73
N ARG A 49 -25.39 7.94 5.08
CA ARG A 49 -24.87 6.84 4.25
C ARG A 49 -24.22 7.35 2.97
N LEU A 50 -24.79 8.37 2.32
CA LEU A 50 -24.18 8.97 1.12
C LEU A 50 -22.81 9.60 1.47
N TRP A 51 -22.74 10.33 2.57
CA TRP A 51 -21.50 10.90 3.06
C TRP A 51 -20.44 9.84 3.38
N PHE A 52 -20.88 8.72 3.97
CA PHE A 52 -19.98 7.57 4.21
C PHE A 52 -19.48 6.98 2.90
N ILE A 53 -20.35 6.66 1.93
CA ILE A 53 -19.95 6.11 0.62
C ILE A 53 -19.00 7.06 -0.11
N LEU A 54 -19.27 8.36 -0.08
CA LEU A 54 -18.42 9.39 -0.66
C LEU A 54 -17.03 9.42 0.00
N GLY A 55 -16.98 9.45 1.33
CA GLY A 55 -15.75 9.45 2.11
C GLY A 55 -14.94 8.19 1.90
N TYR A 56 -15.58 7.02 1.88
CA TYR A 56 -14.92 5.76 1.65
C TYR A 56 -14.42 5.62 0.20
N SER A 57 -15.16 6.13 -0.79
CA SER A 57 -14.72 6.19 -2.17
C SER A 57 -13.46 7.05 -2.33
N TYR A 58 -13.40 8.23 -1.69
CA TYR A 58 -12.19 9.05 -1.66
C TYR A 58 -11.02 8.34 -0.95
N TYR A 59 -11.28 7.61 0.13
CA TYR A 59 -10.26 6.82 0.83
C TYR A 59 -9.63 5.78 -0.09
N LEU A 60 -10.45 5.02 -0.84
CA LEU A 60 -9.99 3.99 -1.76
C LEU A 60 -9.28 4.57 -2.99
N MET A 61 -9.58 5.81 -3.38
CA MET A 61 -8.85 6.55 -4.41
C MET A 61 -7.59 7.27 -3.88
N GLY A 62 -7.28 7.16 -2.58
CA GLY A 62 -6.10 7.77 -1.98
C GLY A 62 -6.23 9.27 -1.66
N ASP A 63 -7.39 9.88 -1.86
CA ASP A 63 -7.62 11.27 -1.44
C ASP A 63 -8.05 11.33 0.03
N TYR A 64 -7.04 11.17 0.88
CA TYR A 64 -7.25 11.12 2.33
C TYR A 64 -7.77 12.43 2.93
N ASN A 65 -7.57 13.57 2.26
CA ASN A 65 -8.08 14.85 2.75
C ASN A 65 -9.59 14.96 2.55
N ARG A 66 -10.09 14.66 1.35
CA ARG A 66 -11.52 14.62 1.10
C ARG A 66 -12.19 13.48 1.86
N ALA A 67 -11.56 12.30 1.93
CA ALA A 67 -12.08 11.19 2.73
C ALA A 67 -12.30 11.56 4.19
N GLU A 68 -11.33 12.19 4.86
CA GLU A 68 -11.46 12.65 6.26
C GLU A 68 -12.66 13.59 6.44
N LEU A 69 -12.83 14.55 5.52
CA LEU A 69 -13.92 15.53 5.60
C LEU A 69 -15.29 14.87 5.50
N GLN A 70 -15.47 14.00 4.48
CA GLN A 70 -16.78 13.36 4.22
C GLN A 70 -17.13 12.34 5.30
N LEU A 71 -16.16 11.59 5.82
CA LEU A 71 -16.40 10.65 6.93
C LEU A 71 -16.77 11.38 8.22
N LYS A 72 -16.21 12.55 8.50
CA LYS A 72 -16.62 13.38 9.64
C LYS A 72 -18.04 13.91 9.49
N GLU A 73 -18.46 14.26 8.27
CA GLU A 73 -19.83 14.65 8.01
C GLU A 73 -20.79 13.46 8.21
N ALA A 74 -20.44 12.28 7.71
CA ALA A 74 -21.21 11.07 7.98
C ALA A 74 -21.36 10.80 9.48
N LEU A 75 -20.29 10.98 10.25
CA LEU A 75 -20.31 10.84 11.72
C LEU A 75 -21.24 11.87 12.37
N HIS A 76 -21.14 13.14 11.95
CA HIS A 76 -22.00 14.22 12.46
C HIS A 76 -23.49 13.94 12.24
N LEU A 77 -23.81 13.31 11.11
CA LEU A 77 -25.18 12.90 10.74
C LEU A 77 -25.59 11.54 11.32
N GLY A 78 -24.80 10.98 12.27
CA GLY A 78 -25.15 9.79 13.02
C GLY A 78 -24.86 8.46 12.32
N TYR A 79 -23.95 8.43 11.35
CA TYR A 79 -23.46 7.15 10.85
C TYR A 79 -22.65 6.40 11.94
N SER A 80 -22.46 5.09 11.77
CA SER A 80 -21.80 4.23 12.77
C SER A 80 -20.43 4.78 13.20
N GLU A 81 -20.32 5.14 14.50
CA GLU A 81 -19.08 5.62 15.12
C GLU A 81 -17.94 4.62 14.94
N GLU A 82 -18.22 3.35 15.17
CA GLU A 82 -17.24 2.27 15.00
C GLU A 82 -16.62 2.29 13.61
N ILE A 83 -17.47 2.30 12.57
CA ILE A 83 -17.02 2.24 11.17
C ILE A 83 -16.26 3.51 10.80
N ILE A 84 -16.76 4.68 11.20
CA ILE A 84 -16.12 5.95 10.87
C ILE A 84 -14.75 6.05 11.54
N PHE A 85 -14.65 5.77 12.82
CA PHE A 85 -13.39 5.85 13.54
C PHE A 85 -12.37 4.81 13.06
N TYR A 86 -12.83 3.63 12.64
CA TYR A 86 -11.97 2.62 11.98
C TYR A 86 -11.29 3.19 10.72
N PHE A 87 -12.06 3.80 9.82
CA PHE A 87 -11.49 4.39 8.60
C PHE A 87 -10.69 5.67 8.86
N LEU A 88 -11.11 6.53 9.79
CA LEU A 88 -10.32 7.68 10.21
C LEU A 88 -8.96 7.25 10.78
N GLY A 89 -8.91 6.16 11.53
CA GLY A 89 -7.67 5.59 12.02
C GLY A 89 -6.69 5.26 10.88
N PHE A 90 -7.15 4.61 9.82
CA PHE A 90 -6.32 4.34 8.65
C PHE A 90 -5.94 5.60 7.87
N ILE A 91 -6.86 6.55 7.70
CA ILE A 91 -6.59 7.84 7.06
C ILE A 91 -5.47 8.58 7.81
N TYR A 92 -5.56 8.65 9.14
CA TYR A 92 -4.55 9.30 9.95
C TYR A 92 -3.20 8.55 9.89
N MET A 93 -3.22 7.21 9.84
CA MET A 93 -2.01 6.43 9.60
C MET A 93 -1.35 6.76 8.25
N LYS A 94 -2.13 6.92 7.19
CA LYS A 94 -1.63 7.29 5.85
C LYS A 94 -1.08 8.72 5.81
N LYS A 95 -1.63 9.60 6.65
CA LYS A 95 -1.16 10.99 6.83
C LYS A 95 -0.06 11.12 7.89
N GLU A 96 0.45 10.01 8.44
CA GLU A 96 1.46 9.95 9.52
C GLU A 96 1.07 10.71 10.81
N ARG A 97 -0.23 10.93 11.00
CA ARG A 97 -0.81 11.55 12.18
C ARG A 97 -1.07 10.49 13.26
N TRP A 98 0.04 9.99 13.83
CA TRP A 98 0.02 8.78 14.67
C TRP A 98 -0.84 8.88 15.92
N LYS A 99 -0.89 10.07 16.57
CA LYS A 99 -1.71 10.28 17.77
C LYS A 99 -3.19 10.25 17.45
N GLU A 100 -3.59 10.95 16.41
CA GLU A 100 -4.99 10.96 15.96
C GLU A 100 -5.41 9.59 15.45
N ALA A 101 -4.50 8.83 14.82
CA ALA A 101 -4.77 7.44 14.45
C ALA A 101 -5.03 6.57 15.68
N GLU A 102 -4.24 6.73 16.77
CA GLU A 102 -4.44 6.00 18.01
C GLU A 102 -5.78 6.37 18.66
N GLU A 103 -6.09 7.65 18.76
CA GLU A 103 -7.36 8.13 19.29
C GLU A 103 -8.55 7.56 18.50
N ALA A 104 -8.49 7.57 17.17
CA ALA A 104 -9.54 7.03 16.32
C ALA A 104 -9.74 5.52 16.53
N PHE A 105 -8.68 4.71 16.54
CA PHE A 105 -8.84 3.27 16.82
C PHE A 105 -9.32 2.99 18.25
N LEU A 106 -8.98 3.83 19.21
CA LEU A 106 -9.52 3.70 20.58
C LEU A 106 -11.01 4.05 20.63
N GLU A 107 -11.49 5.06 19.87
CA GLU A 107 -12.92 5.35 19.76
C GLU A 107 -13.66 4.21 19.04
N ALA A 108 -13.12 3.66 17.96
CA ALA A 108 -13.70 2.48 17.31
C ALA A 108 -13.84 1.30 18.29
N LEU A 109 -12.80 1.02 19.08
CA LEU A 109 -12.84 -0.02 20.12
C LEU A 109 -13.72 0.31 21.31
N ARG A 110 -13.98 1.60 21.56
CA ARG A 110 -14.94 2.02 22.60
C ARG A 110 -16.36 1.79 22.14
N ALA A 111 -16.65 2.08 20.85
CA ALA A 111 -17.94 1.83 20.23
C ALA A 111 -18.23 0.31 20.11
N ASN A 112 -17.23 -0.49 19.77
CA ASN A 112 -17.34 -1.95 19.70
C ASN A 112 -16.07 -2.64 20.23
N PRO A 113 -16.04 -2.99 21.52
CA PRO A 113 -14.85 -3.64 22.16
C PRO A 113 -14.60 -5.07 21.67
N ASP A 114 -15.58 -5.72 21.07
CA ASP A 114 -15.53 -7.11 20.64
C ASP A 114 -15.28 -7.26 19.13
N ASP A 115 -14.97 -6.17 18.43
CA ASP A 115 -14.61 -6.22 17.03
C ASP A 115 -13.14 -6.63 16.85
N ALA A 116 -12.92 -7.76 16.21
CA ALA A 116 -11.59 -8.32 15.98
C ALA A 116 -10.77 -7.51 14.96
N GLU A 117 -11.42 -6.90 13.97
CA GLU A 117 -10.73 -6.10 12.95
C GLU A 117 -10.21 -4.78 13.54
N ASN A 118 -10.97 -4.15 14.45
CA ASN A 118 -10.53 -2.98 15.18
C ASN A 118 -9.29 -3.29 16.04
N HIS A 119 -9.26 -4.43 16.74
CA HIS A 119 -8.08 -4.87 17.46
C HIS A 119 -6.88 -5.12 16.55
N ALA A 120 -7.10 -5.75 15.40
CA ALA A 120 -6.05 -6.02 14.40
C ALA A 120 -5.53 -4.72 13.78
N ALA A 121 -6.40 -3.77 13.42
CA ALA A 121 -6.03 -2.46 12.89
C ALA A 121 -5.18 -1.66 13.90
N TYR A 122 -5.61 -1.64 15.16
CA TYR A 122 -4.85 -1.00 16.23
C TYR A 122 -3.48 -1.69 16.47
N ALA A 123 -3.41 -3.01 16.32
CA ALA A 123 -2.13 -3.73 16.36
C ALA A 123 -1.15 -3.28 15.28
N VAL A 124 -1.64 -3.05 14.06
CA VAL A 124 -0.84 -2.51 12.94
C VAL A 124 -0.27 -1.14 13.27
N LEU A 125 -1.09 -0.23 13.82
CA LEU A 125 -0.64 1.08 14.27
C LEU A 125 0.43 0.95 15.36
N MET A 126 0.20 0.13 16.39
CA MET A 126 1.16 -0.09 17.49
C MET A 126 2.51 -0.61 16.99
N LYS A 127 2.50 -1.50 15.97
CA LYS A 127 3.74 -1.94 15.32
C LYS A 127 4.48 -0.79 14.65
N LYS A 128 3.76 0.04 13.88
CA LYS A 128 4.34 1.22 13.19
C LYS A 128 4.94 2.23 14.17
N MET A 129 4.31 2.41 15.32
CA MET A 129 4.82 3.26 16.41
C MET A 129 5.95 2.61 17.22
N GLY A 130 6.34 1.37 16.92
CA GLY A 130 7.40 0.63 17.64
C GLY A 130 6.94 -0.09 18.90
N HIS A 131 5.67 -0.03 19.26
CA HIS A 131 5.10 -0.69 20.46
C HIS A 131 4.83 -2.19 20.23
N ARG A 132 5.89 -2.95 19.91
CA ARG A 132 5.81 -4.36 19.48
C ARG A 132 5.08 -5.27 20.47
N LYS A 133 5.26 -5.08 21.80
CA LYS A 133 4.57 -5.90 22.82
C LYS A 133 3.06 -5.69 22.77
N LYS A 134 2.61 -4.43 22.70
CA LYS A 134 1.19 -4.07 22.60
C LYS A 134 0.59 -4.58 21.30
N ALA A 135 1.30 -4.41 20.19
CA ALA A 135 0.88 -4.94 18.89
C ALA A 135 0.64 -6.46 18.92
N LYS A 136 1.57 -7.21 19.53
CA LYS A 136 1.44 -8.66 19.69
C LYS A 136 0.23 -9.06 20.53
N GLN A 137 -0.01 -8.38 21.65
CA GLN A 137 -1.18 -8.64 22.50
C GLN A 137 -2.49 -8.40 21.75
N LEU A 138 -2.58 -7.29 21.05
CA LEU A 138 -3.78 -6.91 20.29
C LEU A 138 -4.08 -7.88 19.15
N ILE A 139 -3.07 -8.27 18.38
CA ILE A 139 -3.29 -9.18 17.23
C ILE A 139 -3.58 -10.61 17.71
N THR A 140 -3.00 -11.04 18.83
CA THR A 140 -3.32 -12.35 19.42
C THR A 140 -4.78 -12.35 19.89
N LYS A 141 -5.23 -11.29 20.57
CA LYS A 141 -6.63 -11.14 20.98
C LYS A 141 -7.56 -11.15 19.77
N ALA A 142 -7.26 -10.37 18.72
CA ALA A 142 -8.06 -10.35 17.50
C ALA A 142 -8.22 -11.75 16.89
N ARG A 143 -7.13 -12.51 16.82
CA ARG A 143 -7.16 -13.88 16.28
C ARG A 143 -7.97 -14.85 17.15
N GLU A 144 -7.93 -14.71 18.48
CA GLU A 144 -8.76 -15.51 19.39
C GLU A 144 -10.25 -15.22 19.19
N MET A 145 -10.60 -13.96 18.91
CA MET A 145 -11.98 -13.52 18.67
C MET A 145 -12.51 -13.95 17.30
N ALA A 146 -11.69 -13.86 16.26
CA ALA A 146 -12.08 -14.18 14.88
C ALA A 146 -10.97 -14.99 14.14
N PRO A 147 -10.85 -16.30 14.46
CA PRO A 147 -9.74 -17.13 13.98
C PRO A 147 -9.77 -17.42 12.48
N GLU A 148 -10.91 -17.19 11.81
CA GLU A 148 -11.08 -17.41 10.36
C GLU A 148 -11.19 -16.09 9.56
N ASN A 149 -11.20 -14.94 10.24
CA ASN A 149 -11.29 -13.65 9.57
C ASN A 149 -10.01 -13.36 8.77
N SER A 150 -10.14 -13.15 7.46
CA SER A 150 -9.02 -12.97 6.54
C SER A 150 -8.17 -11.75 6.87
N PHE A 151 -8.79 -10.62 7.28
CA PHE A 151 -8.08 -9.41 7.67
C PHE A 151 -7.23 -9.65 8.94
N VAL A 152 -7.80 -10.33 9.93
CA VAL A 152 -7.10 -10.69 11.17
C VAL A 152 -5.94 -11.64 10.90
N LEU A 153 -6.17 -12.70 10.12
CA LEU A 153 -5.15 -13.69 9.76
C LEU A 153 -3.98 -13.08 8.99
N ARG A 154 -4.28 -12.21 8.02
CA ARG A 154 -3.29 -11.47 7.25
C ARG A 154 -2.41 -10.61 8.16
N ASN A 155 -3.04 -9.82 9.03
CA ASN A 155 -2.30 -8.96 9.95
C ASN A 155 -1.55 -9.75 11.02
N TYR A 156 -2.10 -10.86 11.50
CA TYR A 156 -1.39 -11.79 12.38
C TYR A 156 -0.13 -12.33 11.71
N PHE A 157 -0.22 -12.82 10.48
CA PHE A 157 0.92 -13.28 9.70
C PHE A 157 2.00 -12.20 9.59
N ILE A 158 1.64 -10.97 9.18
CA ILE A 158 2.58 -9.85 9.01
C ILE A 158 3.22 -9.42 10.35
N LEU A 159 2.48 -9.47 11.45
CA LEU A 159 2.94 -8.99 12.76
C LEU A 159 3.78 -10.02 13.52
N GLU A 160 3.43 -11.30 13.44
CA GLU A 160 4.14 -12.40 14.16
C GLU A 160 5.45 -12.79 13.47
N GLU A 161 5.63 -12.44 12.21
CA GLU A 161 6.76 -12.89 11.41
C GLU A 161 8.12 -12.47 11.94
N ILE A 162 8.21 -11.27 12.52
CA ILE A 162 9.51 -10.65 12.87
C ILE A 162 10.10 -11.24 14.16
N ASN A 163 9.27 -11.80 15.07
CA ASN A 163 9.73 -12.17 16.41
C ASN A 163 9.27 -13.57 16.88
N SER A 164 8.62 -14.35 16.02
CA SER A 164 8.09 -15.64 16.44
C SER A 164 8.97 -16.82 16.03
N PRO A 165 8.97 -17.92 16.82
CA PRO A 165 9.66 -19.15 16.43
C PRO A 165 9.21 -19.63 15.04
N LYS A 166 10.14 -20.21 14.27
CA LYS A 166 9.89 -20.70 12.90
C LYS A 166 8.59 -21.51 12.78
N LYS A 167 8.29 -22.36 13.76
CA LYS A 167 7.07 -23.18 13.78
C LYS A 167 5.79 -22.34 13.80
N GLN A 168 5.74 -21.26 14.59
CA GLN A 168 4.58 -20.38 14.66
C GLN A 168 4.41 -19.57 13.37
N ARG A 169 5.50 -19.15 12.75
CA ARG A 169 5.47 -18.44 11.45
C ARG A 169 4.90 -19.31 10.34
N VAL A 170 5.34 -20.57 10.25
CA VAL A 170 4.83 -21.54 9.28
C VAL A 170 3.34 -21.77 9.48
N LEU A 171 2.90 -21.96 10.72
CA LEU A 171 1.49 -22.15 11.04
C LEU A 171 0.64 -20.91 10.68
N GLY A 172 1.15 -19.70 10.99
CA GLY A 172 0.48 -18.44 10.64
C GLY A 172 0.34 -18.26 9.12
N LEU A 173 1.38 -18.60 8.37
CA LEU A 173 1.35 -18.60 6.91
C LEU A 173 0.32 -19.60 6.37
N GLU A 174 0.32 -20.85 6.86
CA GLU A 174 -0.61 -21.87 6.45
C GLU A 174 -2.07 -21.46 6.71
N GLN A 175 -2.35 -20.90 7.87
CA GLN A 175 -3.68 -20.38 8.21
C GLN A 175 -4.10 -19.24 7.29
N TYR A 176 -3.19 -18.30 7.01
CA TYR A 176 -3.47 -17.20 6.08
C TYR A 176 -3.73 -17.71 4.66
N MET A 177 -2.94 -18.66 4.18
CA MET A 177 -3.15 -19.26 2.85
C MET A 177 -4.49 -19.97 2.72
N ASN A 178 -4.99 -20.56 3.81
CA ASN A 178 -6.30 -21.22 3.85
C ASN A 178 -7.47 -20.26 4.14
N SER A 179 -7.20 -18.96 4.37
CA SER A 179 -8.25 -17.97 4.61
C SER A 179 -9.07 -17.66 3.35
N SER A 180 -10.19 -16.96 3.54
CA SER A 180 -11.07 -16.49 2.44
C SER A 180 -10.55 -15.24 1.74
N ASP A 181 -9.32 -14.76 2.05
CA ASP A 181 -8.73 -13.61 1.36
C ASP A 181 -8.57 -13.88 -0.14
N SER A 182 -8.59 -12.81 -0.94
CA SER A 182 -8.44 -12.95 -2.40
C SER A 182 -7.07 -13.51 -2.77
N GLU A 183 -7.01 -14.24 -3.88
CA GLU A 183 -5.75 -14.78 -4.42
C GLU A 183 -4.74 -13.67 -4.68
N LEU A 184 -5.20 -12.54 -5.24
CA LEU A 184 -4.39 -11.35 -5.47
C LEU A 184 -3.78 -10.84 -4.16
N SER A 185 -4.58 -10.70 -3.10
CA SER A 185 -4.11 -10.26 -1.78
C SER A 185 -3.07 -11.22 -1.20
N LYS A 186 -3.31 -12.52 -1.30
CA LYS A 186 -2.37 -13.55 -0.84
C LYS A 186 -1.03 -13.47 -1.55
N LEU A 187 -1.05 -13.37 -2.87
CA LEU A 187 0.17 -13.26 -3.70
C LEU A 187 0.96 -11.98 -3.38
N LEU A 188 0.28 -10.83 -3.23
CA LEU A 188 0.94 -9.59 -2.84
C LEU A 188 1.65 -9.71 -1.48
N HIS A 189 0.97 -10.27 -0.48
CA HIS A 189 1.56 -10.43 0.84
C HIS A 189 2.69 -11.46 0.89
N LEU A 190 2.60 -12.55 0.10
CA LEU A 190 3.69 -13.50 -0.08
C LEU A 190 4.90 -12.85 -0.76
N GLY A 191 4.66 -12.02 -1.78
CA GLY A 191 5.71 -11.26 -2.45
C GLY A 191 6.44 -10.31 -1.50
N ILE A 192 5.70 -9.52 -0.73
CA ILE A 192 6.24 -8.63 0.30
C ILE A 192 7.03 -9.44 1.35
N HIS A 193 6.48 -10.56 1.82
CA HIS A 193 7.15 -11.45 2.74
C HIS A 193 8.47 -11.98 2.20
N ALA A 194 8.48 -12.50 0.98
CA ALA A 194 9.68 -13.01 0.33
C ALA A 194 10.75 -11.90 0.16
N ALA A 195 10.34 -10.69 -0.25
CA ALA A 195 11.23 -9.53 -0.37
C ALA A 195 11.86 -9.17 0.98
N PHE A 196 11.09 -9.16 2.06
CA PHE A 196 11.59 -8.89 3.42
C PHE A 196 12.65 -9.92 3.90
N HIS A 197 12.61 -11.13 3.37
CA HIS A 197 13.57 -12.20 3.66
C HIS A 197 14.70 -12.33 2.65
N ASN A 198 14.93 -11.31 1.82
CA ASN A 198 15.94 -11.29 0.75
C ASN A 198 15.79 -12.46 -0.25
N LYS A 199 14.56 -12.96 -0.44
CA LYS A 199 14.22 -14.00 -1.40
C LYS A 199 13.70 -13.38 -2.69
N GLU A 200 14.53 -12.58 -3.34
CA GLU A 200 14.15 -11.75 -4.49
C GLU A 200 13.43 -12.51 -5.61
N LYS A 201 13.91 -13.74 -5.94
CA LYS A 201 13.30 -14.55 -7.00
C LYS A 201 11.88 -15.04 -6.63
N GLU A 202 11.67 -15.42 -5.36
CA GLU A 202 10.34 -15.81 -4.87
C GLU A 202 9.41 -14.58 -4.87
N ALA A 203 9.89 -13.42 -4.41
CA ALA A 203 9.14 -12.17 -4.40
C ALA A 203 8.70 -11.77 -5.81
N GLN A 204 9.62 -11.80 -6.77
CA GLN A 204 9.36 -11.49 -8.17
C GLN A 204 8.30 -12.42 -8.77
N GLU A 205 8.37 -13.72 -8.49
CA GLU A 205 7.39 -14.67 -9.01
C GLU A 205 5.98 -14.44 -8.42
N TYR A 206 5.88 -14.15 -7.12
CA TYR A 206 4.59 -13.82 -6.50
C TYR A 206 3.99 -12.51 -7.06
N PHE A 207 4.79 -11.46 -7.22
CA PHE A 207 4.32 -10.20 -7.82
C PHE A 207 3.93 -10.37 -9.28
N ARG A 208 4.63 -11.25 -10.03
CA ARG A 208 4.27 -11.58 -11.41
C ARG A 208 2.93 -12.30 -11.49
N GLN A 209 2.69 -13.27 -10.63
CA GLN A 209 1.39 -13.96 -10.55
C GLN A 209 0.27 -13.00 -10.13
N ALA A 210 0.53 -12.11 -9.18
CA ALA A 210 -0.41 -11.06 -8.79
C ALA A 210 -0.74 -10.12 -9.97
N PHE A 211 0.26 -9.72 -10.75
CA PHE A 211 0.06 -8.89 -11.94
C PHE A 211 -0.79 -9.59 -13.03
N LEU A 212 -0.64 -10.91 -13.20
CA LEU A 212 -1.48 -11.66 -14.14
C LEU A 212 -2.96 -11.67 -13.73
N LEU A 213 -3.27 -11.54 -12.44
CA LEU A 213 -4.64 -11.42 -11.93
C LEU A 213 -5.21 -10.01 -12.06
N ASN A 214 -4.36 -8.97 -12.05
CA ASN A 214 -4.77 -7.57 -12.19
C ASN A 214 -3.76 -6.78 -13.05
N PRO A 215 -3.76 -6.96 -14.37
CA PRO A 215 -2.77 -6.34 -15.26
C PRO A 215 -2.96 -4.83 -15.46
N GLU A 216 -4.07 -4.26 -15.01
CA GLU A 216 -4.35 -2.82 -15.09
C GLU A 216 -3.78 -2.03 -13.89
N ASP A 217 -3.27 -2.73 -12.87
CA ASP A 217 -2.70 -2.14 -11.67
C ASP A 217 -1.31 -1.56 -11.96
N LYS A 218 -1.25 -0.23 -12.03
CA LYS A 218 0.00 0.49 -12.32
C LYS A 218 1.03 0.38 -11.19
N GLU A 219 0.58 0.39 -9.93
CA GLU A 219 1.49 0.29 -8.79
C GLU A 219 2.17 -1.09 -8.77
N LEU A 220 1.40 -2.13 -9.06
CA LEU A 220 1.92 -3.49 -9.14
C LEU A 220 2.86 -3.67 -10.35
N TYR A 221 2.55 -3.02 -11.48
CA TYR A 221 3.44 -2.98 -12.63
C TYR A 221 4.77 -2.30 -12.30
N GLU A 222 4.73 -1.13 -11.67
CA GLU A 222 5.93 -0.38 -11.25
C GLU A 222 6.77 -1.19 -10.26
N LEU A 223 6.13 -1.81 -9.27
CA LEU A 223 6.78 -2.69 -8.30
C LEU A 223 7.48 -3.87 -8.98
N LEU A 224 6.82 -4.53 -9.92
CA LEU A 224 7.40 -5.65 -10.66
C LEU A 224 8.57 -5.19 -11.55
N GLU A 225 8.44 -4.03 -12.21
CA GLU A 225 9.53 -3.44 -12.99
C GLU A 225 10.76 -3.15 -12.11
N GLU A 226 10.55 -2.61 -10.91
CA GLU A 226 11.62 -2.34 -9.94
C GLU A 226 12.35 -3.62 -9.51
N PHE A 227 11.60 -4.67 -9.14
CA PHE A 227 12.21 -5.96 -8.79
C PHE A 227 12.98 -6.60 -9.95
N GLU A 228 12.48 -6.49 -11.17
CA GLU A 228 13.18 -7.01 -12.34
C GLU A 228 14.44 -6.21 -12.70
N LEU A 229 14.42 -4.89 -12.44
CA LEU A 229 15.61 -4.06 -12.64
C LEU A 229 16.66 -4.35 -11.56
N SER A 230 16.24 -4.49 -10.30
CA SER A 230 17.17 -4.72 -9.18
C SER A 230 18.01 -5.98 -9.35
N GLY A 231 17.46 -7.05 -9.93
CA GLY A 231 18.16 -8.30 -10.20
C GLY A 231 18.95 -8.33 -11.51
N HIS A 232 18.97 -7.28 -12.33
CA HIS A 232 19.57 -7.33 -13.66
C HIS A 232 21.10 -7.20 -13.62
N PRO A 233 21.89 -8.15 -14.22
CA PRO A 233 23.35 -8.16 -14.13
C PRO A 233 24.03 -6.86 -14.61
N LEU A 234 23.46 -6.20 -15.61
CA LEU A 234 23.98 -4.91 -16.11
C LEU A 234 23.80 -3.76 -15.10
N LEU A 235 23.04 -3.92 -14.04
CA LEU A 235 22.84 -2.89 -13.02
C LEU A 235 23.67 -3.13 -11.74
N ILE A 236 24.48 -4.20 -11.68
CA ILE A 236 25.39 -4.47 -10.55
C ILE A 236 26.28 -3.25 -10.23
N PRO A 237 26.91 -2.55 -11.20
CA PRO A 237 27.69 -1.36 -10.89
C PRO A 237 26.87 -0.24 -10.26
N ASN A 238 25.59 -0.09 -10.64
CA ASN A 238 24.69 0.91 -10.05
C ASN A 238 24.42 0.60 -8.58
N HIS A 239 24.19 -0.68 -8.22
CA HIS A 239 24.00 -1.09 -6.83
C HIS A 239 25.24 -0.85 -5.98
N LEU A 240 26.43 -1.10 -6.53
CA LEU A 240 27.69 -0.79 -5.85
C LEU A 240 27.82 0.73 -5.58
N VAL A 241 27.39 1.54 -6.53
CA VAL A 241 27.35 3.01 -6.37
C VAL A 241 26.43 3.41 -5.22
N GLU A 242 25.25 2.80 -5.11
CA GLU A 242 24.29 3.08 -4.04
C GLU A 242 24.83 2.71 -2.65
N VAL A 243 25.50 1.58 -2.53
CA VAL A 243 26.11 1.10 -1.26
C VAL A 243 27.13 2.08 -0.69
N VAL A 244 27.86 2.80 -1.55
CA VAL A 244 28.88 3.77 -1.12
C VAL A 244 28.35 5.21 -0.96
N GLY A 245 27.04 5.37 -0.90
CA GLY A 245 26.38 6.68 -0.70
C GLY A 245 25.93 7.36 -2.00
N GLY A 246 25.65 6.56 -3.03
CA GLY A 246 25.14 7.03 -4.32
C GLY A 246 26.17 7.78 -5.13
N THR A 247 25.70 8.61 -6.08
CA THR A 247 26.57 9.41 -6.95
C THR A 247 27.45 10.38 -6.19
N ALA A 248 26.96 10.97 -5.10
CA ALA A 248 27.73 11.89 -4.27
C ALA A 248 28.87 11.18 -3.52
N GLY A 249 28.61 10.01 -2.95
CA GLY A 249 29.61 9.20 -2.25
C GLY A 249 30.74 8.76 -3.15
N ILE A 250 30.42 8.20 -4.31
CA ILE A 250 31.43 7.81 -5.31
C ILE A 250 32.22 9.01 -5.80
N TRP A 251 31.57 10.15 -6.03
CA TRP A 251 32.26 11.37 -6.46
C TRP A 251 33.30 11.82 -5.43
N LEU A 252 32.94 11.83 -4.16
CA LEU A 252 33.84 12.19 -3.07
C LEU A 252 35.02 11.22 -2.96
N ILE A 253 34.77 9.93 -3.00
CA ILE A 253 35.81 8.89 -3.00
C ILE A 253 36.74 9.05 -4.21
N GLY A 254 36.18 9.29 -5.40
CA GLY A 254 36.94 9.50 -6.63
C GLY A 254 37.88 10.69 -6.55
N VAL A 255 37.41 11.81 -6.00
CA VAL A 255 38.22 13.02 -5.79
C VAL A 255 39.38 12.75 -4.82
N VAL A 256 39.08 12.08 -3.69
CA VAL A 256 40.11 11.74 -2.68
C VAL A 256 41.20 10.86 -3.29
N ILE A 257 40.81 9.78 -4.01
CA ILE A 257 41.76 8.85 -4.65
C ILE A 257 42.62 9.61 -5.70
N TYR A 258 41.99 10.45 -6.53
CA TYR A 258 42.69 11.18 -7.59
C TYR A 258 43.76 12.11 -7.02
N PHE A 259 43.43 12.91 -6.03
CA PHE A 259 44.38 13.84 -5.39
C PHE A 259 45.46 13.08 -4.59
N SER A 260 45.12 11.93 -3.99
CA SER A 260 46.11 11.09 -3.32
C SER A 260 47.15 10.54 -4.30
N LEU A 261 46.72 10.09 -5.49
CA LEU A 261 47.63 9.60 -6.54
C LEU A 261 48.56 10.69 -7.05
N ILE A 262 48.05 11.92 -7.22
CA ILE A 262 48.88 13.09 -7.60
C ILE A 262 49.88 13.43 -6.50
N GLY A 263 49.45 13.48 -5.26
CA GLY A 263 50.30 13.82 -4.10
C GLY A 263 51.42 12.79 -3.85
N LEU A 264 51.24 11.55 -4.36
CA LEU A 264 52.25 10.48 -4.30
C LEU A 264 53.08 10.36 -5.58
N ASP A 265 52.98 11.33 -6.50
CA ASP A 265 53.67 11.34 -7.81
C ASP A 265 53.28 10.22 -8.78
N PHE A 266 52.16 9.51 -8.54
CA PHE A 266 51.62 8.50 -9.46
C PHE A 266 50.78 9.10 -10.60
N ASN A 267 51.32 10.07 -11.34
CA ASN A 267 50.59 10.85 -12.33
C ASN A 267 49.96 10.00 -13.45
N THR A 268 50.66 8.98 -13.94
CA THR A 268 50.13 8.04 -14.96
C THR A 268 48.95 7.23 -14.43
N ALA A 269 49.01 6.79 -13.18
CA ALA A 269 47.92 6.10 -12.52
C ALA A 269 46.71 7.02 -12.26
N ALA A 270 46.92 8.28 -11.90
CA ALA A 270 45.86 9.27 -11.74
C ALA A 270 45.09 9.54 -13.04
N VAL A 271 45.82 9.65 -14.18
CA VAL A 271 45.21 9.80 -15.52
C VAL A 271 44.38 8.55 -15.92
N LEU A 272 44.91 7.36 -15.65
CA LEU A 272 44.16 6.13 -15.92
C LEU A 272 42.94 6.01 -15.04
N PHE A 273 43.08 6.31 -13.76
CA PHE A 273 42.00 6.30 -12.79
C PHE A 273 40.84 7.22 -13.20
N ILE A 274 41.12 8.48 -13.57
CA ILE A 274 40.07 9.42 -13.97
C ILE A 274 39.35 8.96 -15.24
N LYS A 275 40.04 8.34 -16.19
CA LYS A 275 39.42 7.76 -17.41
C LYS A 275 38.47 6.61 -17.05
N CYS A 276 38.88 5.68 -16.19
CA CYS A 276 38.05 4.58 -15.71
C CYS A 276 36.84 5.10 -14.91
N TYR A 277 37.05 6.12 -14.07
CA TYR A 277 36.00 6.75 -13.30
C TYR A 277 34.92 7.42 -14.17
N ILE A 278 35.35 8.17 -15.21
CA ILE A 278 34.42 8.77 -16.18
C ILE A 278 33.64 7.67 -16.93
N ALA A 279 34.31 6.60 -17.33
CA ALA A 279 33.67 5.47 -18.01
C ALA A 279 32.61 4.82 -17.10
N LEU A 280 32.90 4.63 -15.81
CA LEU A 280 31.94 4.12 -14.82
C LEU A 280 30.75 5.07 -14.65
N ALA A 281 30.99 6.37 -14.52
CA ALA A 281 29.94 7.37 -14.40
C ALA A 281 29.01 7.38 -15.64
N LEU A 282 29.57 7.33 -16.84
CA LEU A 282 28.78 7.23 -18.07
C LEU A 282 28.00 5.92 -18.15
N TYR A 283 28.64 4.81 -17.73
CA TYR A 283 27.96 3.51 -17.69
C TYR A 283 26.75 3.54 -16.75
N THR A 284 26.87 4.07 -15.54
CA THR A 284 25.76 4.13 -14.57
C THR A 284 24.58 4.98 -15.07
N TRP A 285 24.84 6.00 -15.88
CA TRP A 285 23.79 6.81 -16.48
C TRP A 285 23.05 6.10 -17.63
N ILE A 286 23.79 5.33 -18.44
CA ILE A 286 23.25 4.69 -19.65
C ILE A 286 22.65 3.32 -19.35
N SER A 287 23.11 2.63 -18.31
CA SER A 287 22.75 1.24 -18.01
C SER A 287 21.24 1.06 -17.76
N ILE A 288 20.59 1.95 -16.99
CA ILE A 288 19.15 1.87 -16.71
C ILE A 288 18.31 2.06 -17.99
N PRO A 289 18.48 3.15 -18.76
CA PRO A 289 17.77 3.30 -20.04
C PRO A 289 18.05 2.16 -21.02
N LEU A 290 19.30 1.65 -21.03
CA LEU A 290 19.68 0.53 -21.90
C LEU A 290 18.92 -0.74 -21.52
N VAL A 291 18.87 -1.10 -20.25
CA VAL A 291 18.13 -2.29 -19.77
C VAL A 291 16.63 -2.14 -20.07
N LYS A 292 16.03 -0.97 -19.81
CA LYS A 292 14.63 -0.69 -20.17
C LYS A 292 14.40 -0.81 -21.68
N GLY A 293 15.30 -0.29 -22.50
CA GLY A 293 15.23 -0.40 -23.96
C GLY A 293 15.36 -1.83 -24.46
N LEU A 294 16.30 -2.61 -23.92
CA LEU A 294 16.47 -4.04 -24.26
C LEU A 294 15.23 -4.87 -23.89
N LYS A 295 14.60 -4.61 -22.74
CA LYS A 295 13.36 -5.27 -22.35
C LYS A 295 12.23 -4.95 -23.33
N LYS A 296 12.08 -3.68 -23.71
CA LYS A 296 11.06 -3.25 -24.70
C LYS A 296 11.27 -3.92 -26.06
N LEU A 297 12.52 -4.07 -26.51
CA LEU A 297 12.85 -4.74 -27.79
C LEU A 297 12.58 -6.26 -27.75
N ARG A 298 12.76 -6.92 -26.60
CA ARG A 298 12.47 -8.35 -26.43
C ARG A 298 10.99 -8.68 -26.34
N GLY A 299 10.11 -7.70 -26.48
CA GLY A 299 8.65 -7.90 -26.44
C GLY A 299 8.13 -8.33 -25.07
N TYR A 300 8.84 -7.99 -24.00
CA TYR A 300 8.33 -8.15 -22.63
C TYR A 300 7.14 -7.19 -22.43
N LYS A 301 6.02 -7.55 -23.06
CA LYS A 301 4.70 -7.13 -22.63
C LYS A 301 4.23 -8.24 -21.71
N TYR A 302 3.96 -7.88 -20.46
CA TYR A 302 3.17 -8.74 -19.60
C TYR A 302 1.77 -8.81 -20.21
N GLY A 303 1.41 -9.93 -20.86
CA GLY A 303 0.14 -10.09 -21.55
C GLY A 303 0.22 -11.14 -22.59
#